data_227503fbd576c84b51ef4db498bce7e1
#
_entry.id   227503fbd576c84b51ef4db498bce7e1
#
_cell.length_a   1.000
_cell.length_b   1.000
_cell.length_c   1.000
_cell.angle_alpha   90.00
_cell.angle_beta   90.00
_cell.angle_gamma   90.00
#
_symmetry.space_group_name_H-M   'P 1'
#
loop_
_entity.id
_entity.type
_entity.pdbx_description
1 polymer ?
#
loop_
_entity_poly.entity_id
_entity_poly.type
_entity_poly.pdbx_seq_one_letter_code
_entity_poly.pdbx_strand_id
1 'polypeptide(L)'
;MTSSSKVARQRSAGFSKGKFGLACVVAGLAFCAGCQKAHDANTVATVNGKAIQRSEVETIFQNNLGESHQTPSKVQADIMRLNILRQLIDEEIVMQRAAQQNLVATDEEVQDRLNELKTPFTKEEFQKRLDSQHLTLDDLKREIRRNRTEEKLFNKEITSRINITDADIASYYNEHKADFNLIEPNYHLAQIVVTSTPLPPQQVGNLQNSKAMNDADAKRKIEMLHNRLESGEDFGALAMNFSENPNTAGNGGDMGFVSESQLRGDPEVYGAVGKLKPGQITEVLPVFAAPNSKQPVGYAIYKLVDREVAGQRQLGDPRVQQAIRQTLRDSREQLLKNAFLEMLRDRARVENYYADEVFKNGAQ
;
A
#
# COMPACT_ATOMS: atom_id res chain seq x y z
N MET A 1 -29.35 7.08 -66.72
CA MET A 1 -30.70 6.55 -66.86
C MET A 1 -31.39 6.88 -65.54
N THR A 2 -32.03 8.03 -65.44
CA THR A 2 -33.48 8.28 -65.72
C THR A 2 -34.31 7.55 -64.64
N SER A 3 -35.19 8.12 -63.83
CA SER A 3 -36.15 9.18 -63.99
C SER A 3 -36.92 9.28 -62.68
N SER A 4 -37.07 10.42 -62.07
CA SER A 4 -38.26 11.32 -62.20
C SER A 4 -39.49 10.88 -61.41
N SER A 5 -39.85 11.59 -60.38
CA SER A 5 -40.84 12.68 -60.21
C SER A 5 -42.28 12.22 -59.96
N LYS A 6 -42.96 12.89 -59.03
CA LYS A 6 -44.23 13.69 -59.13
C LYS A 6 -44.83 13.80 -57.71
N VAL A 7 -44.97 14.93 -57.10
CA VAL A 7 -45.81 16.12 -57.24
C VAL A 7 -47.30 15.79 -57.31
N ALA A 8 -48.07 16.27 -56.38
CA ALA A 8 -49.39 16.93 -56.48
C ALA A 8 -49.98 17.07 -55.05
N ARG A 9 -50.18 18.22 -54.48
CA ARG A 9 -51.05 19.41 -54.75
C ARG A 9 -52.47 19.29 -54.20
N GLN A 10 -52.72 20.13 -53.21
CA GLN A 10 -53.85 21.05 -53.00
C GLN A 10 -55.24 20.51 -52.65
N ARG A 11 -55.83 21.09 -51.58
CA ARG A 11 -56.84 22.20 -51.55
C ARG A 11 -57.36 22.37 -50.15
N SER A 12 -57.23 23.46 -49.44
CA SER A 12 -57.99 24.74 -49.38
C SER A 12 -59.47 24.67 -49.01
N ALA A 13 -59.80 25.55 -48.11
CA ALA A 13 -61.06 26.21 -47.72
C ALA A 13 -61.63 25.70 -46.38
N GLY A 14 -62.06 26.53 -45.43
CA GLY A 14 -62.72 27.78 -45.53
C GLY A 14 -62.83 28.54 -44.19
N PHE A 15 -63.05 29.73 -44.36
CA PHE A 15 -63.17 30.87 -43.46
C PHE A 15 -64.48 30.83 -42.66
N SER A 16 -64.42 31.11 -41.33
CA SER A 16 -65.59 31.70 -40.63
C SER A 16 -65.12 32.63 -39.49
N LYS A 17 -65.54 33.87 -39.59
CA LYS A 17 -65.37 34.97 -38.67
C LYS A 17 -66.35 34.82 -37.50
N GLY A 18 -65.86 34.95 -36.26
CA GLY A 18 -66.67 35.13 -35.06
C GLY A 18 -65.94 36.03 -34.10
N LYS A 19 -66.53 37.17 -33.81
CA LYS A 19 -65.97 38.28 -32.99
C LYS A 19 -66.19 38.05 -31.52
N PHE A 20 -65.37 38.77 -30.74
CA PHE A 20 -65.53 39.24 -29.36
C PHE A 20 -65.06 38.34 -28.21
N GLY A 21 -64.11 38.90 -27.40
CA GLY A 21 -63.80 38.50 -26.06
C GLY A 21 -62.42 39.00 -25.60
N LEU A 22 -62.32 40.30 -25.27
CA LEU A 22 -61.13 40.87 -24.58
C LEU A 22 -61.09 40.36 -23.16
N ALA A 23 -60.24 39.38 -22.87
CA ALA A 23 -59.97 38.99 -21.48
C ALA A 23 -58.44 39.06 -21.26
N CYS A 24 -58.04 40.00 -20.38
CA CYS A 24 -56.69 40.18 -19.87
C CYS A 24 -56.22 38.88 -19.19
N VAL A 25 -55.30 38.14 -19.80
CA VAL A 25 -54.55 37.13 -19.09
C VAL A 25 -53.20 37.73 -18.66
N VAL A 26 -53.13 38.13 -17.42
CA VAL A 26 -51.89 38.40 -16.74
C VAL A 26 -51.17 37.07 -16.59
N ALA A 27 -50.25 36.79 -17.50
CA ALA A 27 -49.35 35.63 -17.39
C ALA A 27 -48.40 35.91 -16.19
N GLY A 28 -48.69 35.29 -15.08
CA GLY A 28 -47.76 35.20 -13.95
C GLY A 28 -46.48 34.48 -14.42
N LEU A 29 -45.40 35.24 -14.50
CA LEU A 29 -44.04 34.73 -14.50
C LEU A 29 -43.82 33.99 -13.18
N ALA A 30 -44.09 32.69 -13.15
CA ALA A 30 -43.61 31.83 -12.11
C ALA A 30 -42.08 31.81 -12.23
N PHE A 31 -41.44 32.69 -11.45
CA PHE A 31 -40.04 32.52 -11.09
C PHE A 31 -39.90 31.16 -10.43
N CYS A 32 -39.43 30.16 -11.20
CA CYS A 32 -38.77 28.99 -10.61
C CYS A 32 -37.50 29.46 -9.94
N ALA A 33 -37.63 30.05 -8.74
CA ALA A 33 -36.56 30.13 -7.79
C ALA A 33 -36.20 28.68 -7.48
N GLY A 34 -35.20 28.18 -8.18
CA GLY A 34 -34.55 26.92 -7.81
C GLY A 34 -34.10 27.10 -6.36
N CYS A 35 -34.82 26.49 -5.45
CA CYS A 35 -34.34 26.30 -4.09
C CYS A 35 -33.03 25.48 -4.22
N GLN A 36 -31.91 26.16 -4.32
CA GLN A 36 -30.66 25.60 -3.86
C GLN A 36 -30.91 25.26 -2.39
N LYS A 37 -31.14 23.98 -2.10
CA LYS A 37 -31.13 23.51 -0.72
C LYS A 37 -29.80 23.97 -0.14
N ALA A 38 -29.84 24.94 0.78
CA ALA A 38 -28.66 25.30 1.54
C ALA A 38 -28.12 24.01 2.13
N HIS A 39 -26.91 23.64 1.75
CA HIS A 39 -26.24 22.48 2.36
C HIS A 39 -26.03 22.80 3.85
N ASP A 40 -26.09 21.76 4.67
CA ASP A 40 -25.75 21.88 6.09
C ASP A 40 -24.34 22.46 6.22
N ALA A 41 -24.15 23.46 7.10
CA ALA A 41 -22.86 24.13 7.35
C ALA A 41 -21.74 23.13 7.72
N ASN A 42 -22.10 21.95 8.22
CA ASN A 42 -21.16 20.86 8.49
C ASN A 42 -20.80 20.02 7.27
N THR A 43 -21.52 20.12 6.17
CA THR A 43 -21.23 19.39 4.93
C THR A 43 -20.13 20.13 4.15
N VAL A 44 -18.98 19.51 3.96
CA VAL A 44 -17.84 20.09 3.24
C VAL A 44 -17.78 19.66 1.77
N ALA A 45 -18.40 18.54 1.41
CA ALA A 45 -18.60 18.11 0.03
C ALA A 45 -19.79 17.17 -0.07
N THR A 46 -20.28 16.95 -1.30
CA THR A 46 -21.20 15.84 -1.63
C THR A 46 -20.69 15.03 -2.80
N VAL A 47 -20.93 13.71 -2.75
CA VAL A 47 -20.63 12.77 -3.83
C VAL A 47 -21.92 12.05 -4.20
N ASN A 48 -22.45 12.32 -5.41
CA ASN A 48 -23.75 11.81 -5.86
C ASN A 48 -24.88 12.03 -4.86
N GLY A 49 -24.82 13.18 -4.12
CA GLY A 49 -25.80 13.54 -3.10
C GLY A 49 -25.52 13.02 -1.69
N LYS A 50 -24.52 12.13 -1.49
CA LYS A 50 -24.07 11.73 -0.15
C LYS A 50 -23.10 12.75 0.41
N ALA A 51 -23.37 13.24 1.62
CA ALA A 51 -22.59 14.27 2.27
C ALA A 51 -21.31 13.69 2.91
N ILE A 52 -20.21 14.44 2.80
CA ILE A 52 -18.98 14.29 3.58
C ILE A 52 -18.98 15.40 4.62
N GLN A 53 -18.79 15.01 5.90
CA GLN A 53 -18.90 15.91 7.02
C GLN A 53 -17.57 16.59 7.36
N ARG A 54 -17.62 17.83 7.81
CA ARG A 54 -16.45 18.58 8.29
C ARG A 54 -15.75 17.83 9.45
N SER A 55 -16.50 17.18 10.31
CA SER A 55 -15.96 16.41 11.42
C SER A 55 -15.06 15.26 10.96
N GLU A 56 -15.35 14.61 9.83
CA GLU A 56 -14.51 13.53 9.27
C GLU A 56 -13.14 14.08 8.83
N VAL A 57 -13.16 15.22 8.13
CA VAL A 57 -11.93 15.90 7.70
C VAL A 57 -11.09 16.35 8.91
N GLU A 58 -11.73 16.96 9.92
CA GLU A 58 -11.04 17.44 11.12
C GLU A 58 -10.45 16.28 11.95
N THR A 59 -11.16 15.16 12.07
CA THR A 59 -10.64 13.98 12.79
C THR A 59 -9.36 13.49 12.15
N ILE A 60 -9.33 13.32 10.83
CA ILE A 60 -8.13 12.87 10.11
C ILE A 60 -7.03 13.92 10.19
N PHE A 61 -7.39 15.22 10.07
CA PHE A 61 -6.44 16.31 10.19
C PHE A 61 -5.76 16.33 11.57
N GLN A 62 -6.53 16.19 12.65
CA GLN A 62 -5.99 16.16 14.02
C GLN A 62 -5.11 14.94 14.27
N ASN A 63 -5.51 13.76 13.76
CA ASN A 63 -4.70 12.54 13.86
C ASN A 63 -3.35 12.70 13.14
N ASN A 64 -3.34 13.32 11.95
CA ASN A 64 -2.10 13.59 11.22
C ASN A 64 -1.19 14.63 11.90
N LEU A 65 -1.77 15.53 12.73
CA LEU A 65 -0.99 16.48 13.54
C LEU A 65 -0.43 15.88 14.82
N GLY A 66 -1.06 14.85 15.38
CA GLY A 66 -0.70 14.26 16.67
C GLY A 66 0.75 13.75 16.76
N GLU A 67 1.36 13.47 15.63
CA GLU A 67 2.78 13.05 15.52
C GLU A 67 3.74 14.22 15.27
N SER A 68 3.21 15.41 14.94
CA SER A 68 4.00 16.59 14.60
C SER A 68 3.91 17.63 15.73
N HIS A 69 5.04 17.98 16.34
CA HIS A 69 5.11 19.03 17.35
C HIS A 69 4.99 20.46 16.79
N GLN A 70 4.75 20.61 15.49
CA GLN A 70 4.63 21.91 14.83
C GLN A 70 3.18 22.20 14.46
N THR A 71 2.64 23.34 14.93
CA THR A 71 1.35 23.84 14.48
C THR A 71 1.49 24.41 13.06
N PRO A 72 0.77 23.85 12.05
CA PRO A 72 0.84 24.36 10.69
C PRO A 72 0.27 25.78 10.60
N SER A 73 0.80 26.59 9.69
CA SER A 73 0.17 27.86 9.33
C SER A 73 -1.24 27.63 8.76
N LYS A 74 -2.08 28.69 8.76
CA LYS A 74 -3.43 28.60 8.20
C LYS A 74 -3.43 28.03 6.78
N VAL A 75 -2.52 28.51 5.92
CA VAL A 75 -2.42 28.05 4.53
C VAL A 75 -2.04 26.56 4.45
N GLN A 76 -1.07 26.11 5.26
CA GLN A 76 -0.69 24.71 5.34
C GLN A 76 -1.84 23.83 5.82
N ALA A 77 -2.56 24.29 6.85
CA ALA A 77 -3.73 23.58 7.38
C ALA A 77 -4.84 23.44 6.33
N ASP A 78 -5.12 24.48 5.56
CA ASP A 78 -6.13 24.44 4.50
C ASP A 78 -5.71 23.52 3.35
N ILE A 79 -4.42 23.51 2.97
CA ILE A 79 -3.87 22.54 1.98
C ILE A 79 -4.04 21.11 2.48
N MET A 80 -3.72 20.83 3.74
CA MET A 80 -3.88 19.50 4.33
C MET A 80 -5.35 19.06 4.32
N ARG A 81 -6.27 19.93 4.74
CA ARG A 81 -7.72 19.63 4.72
C ARG A 81 -8.25 19.38 3.31
N LEU A 82 -7.81 20.16 2.32
CA LEU A 82 -8.19 19.94 0.91
C LEU A 82 -7.69 18.59 0.39
N ASN A 83 -6.49 18.17 0.77
CA ASN A 83 -5.96 16.85 0.40
C ASN A 83 -6.74 15.71 1.08
N ILE A 84 -7.04 15.84 2.37
CA ILE A 84 -7.88 14.88 3.11
C ILE A 84 -9.27 14.78 2.47
N LEU A 85 -9.89 15.94 2.18
CA LEU A 85 -11.22 15.96 1.55
C LEU A 85 -11.22 15.31 0.17
N ARG A 86 -10.17 15.52 -0.64
CA ARG A 86 -10.01 14.84 -1.94
C ARG A 86 -9.96 13.33 -1.75
N GLN A 87 -9.19 12.86 -0.80
CA GLN A 87 -9.12 11.44 -0.46
C GLN A 87 -10.49 10.88 -0.06
N LEU A 88 -11.22 11.56 0.82
CA LEU A 88 -12.57 11.14 1.23
C LEU A 88 -13.57 11.11 0.07
N ILE A 89 -13.47 12.08 -0.85
CA ILE A 89 -14.28 12.09 -2.08
C ILE A 89 -13.99 10.85 -2.94
N ASP A 90 -12.72 10.54 -3.16
CA ASP A 90 -12.30 9.37 -3.95
C ASP A 90 -12.74 8.07 -3.29
N GLU A 91 -12.57 7.95 -1.97
CA GLU A 91 -13.04 6.79 -1.18
C GLU A 91 -14.56 6.61 -1.32
N GLU A 92 -15.32 7.69 -1.20
CA GLU A 92 -16.78 7.62 -1.32
C GLU A 92 -17.22 7.20 -2.73
N ILE A 93 -16.56 7.71 -3.78
CA ILE A 93 -16.82 7.30 -5.17
C ILE A 93 -16.57 5.79 -5.35
N VAL A 94 -15.47 5.29 -4.82
CA VAL A 94 -15.11 3.85 -4.87
C VAL A 94 -16.13 3.01 -4.10
N MET A 95 -16.51 3.43 -2.89
CA MET A 95 -17.48 2.72 -2.05
C MET A 95 -18.85 2.66 -2.71
N GLN A 96 -19.32 3.75 -3.32
CA GLN A 96 -20.58 3.76 -4.06
C GLN A 96 -20.52 2.81 -5.27
N ARG A 97 -19.39 2.80 -6.00
CA ARG A 97 -19.22 1.86 -7.13
C ARG A 97 -19.24 0.41 -6.66
N ALA A 98 -18.58 0.09 -5.55
CA ALA A 98 -18.60 -1.24 -4.97
C ALA A 98 -20.00 -1.65 -4.52
N ALA A 99 -20.75 -0.73 -3.89
CA ALA A 99 -22.13 -0.97 -3.47
C ALA A 99 -23.05 -1.26 -4.65
N GLN A 100 -22.93 -0.53 -5.76
CA GLN A 100 -23.69 -0.79 -7.01
C GLN A 100 -23.42 -2.18 -7.59
N GLN A 101 -22.27 -2.76 -7.28
CA GLN A 101 -21.88 -4.09 -7.75
C GLN A 101 -22.07 -5.21 -6.70
N ASN A 102 -22.68 -4.91 -5.55
CA ASN A 102 -22.86 -5.83 -4.42
C ASN A 102 -21.51 -6.41 -3.90
N LEU A 103 -20.47 -5.57 -3.86
CA LEU A 103 -19.12 -5.95 -3.43
C LEU A 103 -18.76 -5.43 -2.03
N VAL A 104 -19.71 -4.81 -1.31
CA VAL A 104 -19.47 -4.36 0.05
C VAL A 104 -19.08 -5.57 0.91
N ALA A 105 -18.02 -5.41 1.72
CA ALA A 105 -17.56 -6.46 2.60
C ALA A 105 -18.63 -6.80 3.66
N THR A 106 -18.87 -8.09 3.86
CA THR A 106 -19.84 -8.61 4.83
C THR A 106 -19.32 -8.49 6.26
N ASP A 107 -20.20 -8.61 7.23
CA ASP A 107 -19.81 -8.61 8.65
C ASP A 107 -18.89 -9.78 8.99
N GLU A 108 -19.07 -10.92 8.34
CA GLU A 108 -18.21 -12.11 8.47
C GLU A 108 -16.80 -11.81 7.98
N GLU A 109 -16.63 -11.28 6.74
CA GLU A 109 -15.33 -10.90 6.19
C GLU A 109 -14.60 -9.88 7.09
N VAL A 110 -15.35 -8.94 7.69
CA VAL A 110 -14.78 -7.96 8.63
C VAL A 110 -14.32 -8.63 9.92
N GLN A 111 -15.14 -9.57 10.47
CA GLN A 111 -14.81 -10.25 11.70
C GLN A 111 -13.62 -11.19 11.54
N ASP A 112 -13.50 -11.89 10.42
CA ASP A 112 -12.38 -12.76 10.10
C ASP A 112 -11.10 -11.97 10.04
N ARG A 113 -11.10 -10.84 9.32
CA ARG A 113 -9.92 -9.97 9.27
C ARG A 113 -9.56 -9.38 10.63
N LEU A 114 -10.53 -9.01 11.42
CA LEU A 114 -10.30 -8.53 12.78
C LEU A 114 -9.67 -9.62 13.67
N ASN A 115 -10.09 -10.87 13.52
CA ASN A 115 -9.52 -12.00 14.25
C ASN A 115 -8.05 -12.24 13.84
N GLU A 116 -7.75 -12.19 12.53
CA GLU A 116 -6.37 -12.26 12.02
C GLU A 116 -5.48 -11.19 12.66
N LEU A 117 -5.96 -9.92 12.70
CA LEU A 117 -5.22 -8.80 13.28
C LEU A 117 -5.02 -8.93 14.79
N LYS A 118 -5.90 -9.63 15.49
CA LYS A 118 -5.80 -9.88 16.94
C LYS A 118 -4.88 -11.03 17.28
N THR A 119 -4.74 -12.01 16.40
CA THR A 119 -4.01 -13.28 16.66
C THR A 119 -2.60 -13.10 17.24
N PRO A 120 -1.78 -12.12 16.79
CA PRO A 120 -0.42 -11.92 17.33
C PRO A 120 -0.38 -11.28 18.72
N PHE A 121 -1.49 -10.82 19.28
CA PHE A 121 -1.55 -10.00 20.48
C PHE A 121 -2.43 -10.61 21.57
N THR A 122 -2.08 -10.33 22.81
CA THR A 122 -3.02 -10.49 23.93
C THR A 122 -4.13 -9.43 23.82
N LYS A 123 -5.21 -9.62 24.54
CA LYS A 123 -6.32 -8.66 24.58
C LYS A 123 -5.87 -7.27 25.04
N GLU A 124 -4.99 -7.23 26.06
CA GLU A 124 -4.45 -6.01 26.65
C GLU A 124 -3.51 -5.28 25.66
N GLU A 125 -2.66 -6.02 24.97
CA GLU A 125 -1.74 -5.46 23.97
C GLU A 125 -2.51 -4.91 22.78
N PHE A 126 -3.53 -5.62 22.30
CA PHE A 126 -4.37 -5.15 21.22
C PHE A 126 -5.12 -3.87 21.60
N GLN A 127 -5.67 -3.79 22.83
CA GLN A 127 -6.32 -2.57 23.30
C GLN A 127 -5.35 -1.39 23.40
N LYS A 128 -4.16 -1.59 23.97
CA LYS A 128 -3.11 -0.55 24.01
C LYS A 128 -2.72 -0.05 22.63
N ARG A 129 -2.69 -0.93 21.64
CA ARG A 129 -2.41 -0.55 20.24
C ARG A 129 -3.52 0.34 19.67
N LEU A 130 -4.78 0.02 19.90
CA LEU A 130 -5.91 0.86 19.49
C LEU A 130 -5.83 2.23 20.16
N ASP A 131 -5.59 2.26 21.48
CA ASP A 131 -5.52 3.49 22.27
C ASP A 131 -4.35 4.38 21.78
N SER A 132 -3.19 3.78 21.47
CA SER A 132 -2.02 4.52 20.94
C SER A 132 -2.28 5.14 19.56
N GLN A 133 -3.19 4.58 18.77
CA GLN A 133 -3.62 5.09 17.47
C GLN A 133 -4.88 5.95 17.55
N HIS A 134 -5.41 6.20 18.76
CA HIS A 134 -6.67 6.92 18.99
C HIS A 134 -7.86 6.31 18.23
N LEU A 135 -7.87 4.99 18.04
CA LEU A 135 -8.91 4.24 17.34
C LEU A 135 -9.81 3.48 18.32
N THR A 136 -11.10 3.48 18.04
CA THR A 136 -12.02 2.53 18.66
C THR A 136 -12.06 1.23 17.86
N LEU A 137 -12.58 0.16 18.49
CA LEU A 137 -12.79 -1.11 17.78
C LEU A 137 -13.75 -0.95 16.58
N ASP A 138 -14.76 -0.05 16.70
CA ASP A 138 -15.71 0.21 15.63
C ASP A 138 -15.08 1.03 14.49
N ASP A 139 -14.14 1.93 14.80
CA ASP A 139 -13.34 2.62 13.79
C ASP A 139 -12.51 1.61 12.97
N LEU A 140 -11.82 0.70 13.66
CA LEU A 140 -11.05 -0.35 13.01
C LEU A 140 -11.95 -1.27 12.14
N LYS A 141 -13.13 -1.64 12.62
CA LYS A 141 -14.09 -2.43 11.81
C LYS A 141 -14.55 -1.67 10.56
N ARG A 142 -14.80 -0.36 10.67
CA ARG A 142 -15.16 0.48 9.51
C ARG A 142 -14.02 0.54 8.50
N GLU A 143 -12.79 0.70 8.97
CA GLU A 143 -11.60 0.69 8.15
C GLU A 143 -11.41 -0.66 7.44
N ILE A 144 -11.50 -1.78 8.17
CA ILE A 144 -11.45 -3.13 7.59
C ILE A 144 -12.52 -3.29 6.50
N ARG A 145 -13.76 -2.90 6.78
CA ARG A 145 -14.86 -2.99 5.79
C ARG A 145 -14.54 -2.22 4.54
N ARG A 146 -14.06 -0.99 4.68
CA ARG A 146 -13.67 -0.13 3.56
C ARG A 146 -12.57 -0.79 2.73
N ASN A 147 -11.47 -1.20 3.36
CA ASN A 147 -10.31 -1.78 2.69
C ASN A 147 -10.66 -3.09 1.96
N ARG A 148 -11.46 -3.96 2.59
CA ARG A 148 -11.94 -5.22 1.97
C ARG A 148 -12.90 -4.95 0.80
N THR A 149 -13.76 -3.95 0.92
CA THR A 149 -14.67 -3.55 -0.16
C THR A 149 -13.90 -3.03 -1.37
N GLU A 150 -12.91 -2.18 -1.14
CA GLU A 150 -12.03 -1.64 -2.17
C GLU A 150 -11.23 -2.75 -2.86
N GLU A 151 -10.63 -3.65 -2.09
CA GLU A 151 -9.91 -4.83 -2.58
C GLU A 151 -10.79 -5.70 -3.50
N LYS A 152 -12.01 -5.99 -3.08
CA LYS A 152 -12.99 -6.77 -3.89
C LYS A 152 -13.31 -6.06 -5.20
N LEU A 153 -13.51 -4.74 -5.17
CA LEU A 153 -13.81 -3.96 -6.37
C LEU A 153 -12.61 -3.96 -7.34
N PHE A 154 -11.40 -3.64 -6.85
CA PHE A 154 -10.21 -3.60 -7.69
C PHE A 154 -9.83 -4.99 -8.21
N ASN A 155 -10.01 -6.03 -7.41
CA ASN A 155 -9.79 -7.40 -7.88
C ASN A 155 -10.73 -7.74 -9.04
N LYS A 156 -12.01 -7.44 -8.91
CA LYS A 156 -13.01 -7.70 -9.96
C LYS A 156 -12.79 -6.87 -11.23
N GLU A 157 -12.54 -5.57 -11.08
CA GLU A 157 -12.51 -4.64 -12.22
C GLU A 157 -11.13 -4.56 -12.88
N ILE A 158 -10.06 -4.88 -12.15
CA ILE A 158 -8.68 -4.65 -12.58
C ILE A 158 -7.86 -5.94 -12.53
N THR A 159 -7.54 -6.42 -11.31
CA THR A 159 -6.51 -7.44 -11.09
C THR A 159 -6.83 -8.75 -11.81
N SER A 160 -8.11 -9.17 -11.80
CA SER A 160 -8.56 -10.39 -12.49
C SER A 160 -8.49 -10.31 -14.01
N ARG A 161 -8.38 -9.10 -14.58
CA ARG A 161 -8.30 -8.86 -16.02
C ARG A 161 -6.88 -8.69 -16.54
N ILE A 162 -5.89 -8.61 -15.63
CA ILE A 162 -4.50 -8.46 -16.02
C ILE A 162 -3.97 -9.80 -16.50
N ASN A 163 -3.61 -9.85 -17.77
CA ASN A 163 -2.92 -10.98 -18.38
C ASN A 163 -1.54 -10.53 -18.87
N ILE A 164 -0.48 -11.19 -18.40
CA ILE A 164 0.90 -10.97 -18.83
C ILE A 164 1.30 -12.18 -19.67
N THR A 165 1.52 -11.95 -20.97
CA THR A 165 1.89 -12.98 -21.93
C THR A 165 3.41 -13.18 -21.97
N ASP A 166 3.85 -14.29 -22.51
CA ASP A 166 5.28 -14.55 -22.73
C ASP A 166 5.88 -13.57 -23.75
N ALA A 167 5.07 -13.07 -24.68
CA ALA A 167 5.47 -12.00 -25.61
C ALA A 167 5.74 -10.67 -24.87
N ASP A 168 4.89 -10.30 -23.89
CA ASP A 168 5.11 -9.12 -23.05
C ASP A 168 6.45 -9.26 -22.28
N ILE A 169 6.71 -10.46 -21.73
CA ILE A 169 7.94 -10.75 -20.98
C ILE A 169 9.17 -10.65 -21.90
N ALA A 170 9.08 -11.20 -23.09
CA ALA A 170 10.18 -11.16 -24.06
C ALA A 170 10.47 -9.73 -24.54
N SER A 171 9.41 -8.92 -24.79
CA SER A 171 9.56 -7.51 -25.16
C SER A 171 10.26 -6.73 -24.06
N TYR A 172 9.74 -6.83 -22.83
CA TYR A 172 10.33 -6.16 -21.67
C TYR A 172 11.79 -6.54 -21.46
N TYR A 173 12.12 -7.85 -21.53
CA TYR A 173 13.49 -8.32 -21.40
C TYR A 173 14.42 -7.69 -22.46
N ASN A 174 13.99 -7.64 -23.72
CA ASN A 174 14.81 -7.10 -24.81
C ASN A 174 15.01 -5.60 -24.67
N GLU A 175 14.01 -4.87 -24.23
CA GLU A 175 14.07 -3.42 -23.99
C GLU A 175 14.94 -3.07 -22.78
N HIS A 176 14.96 -3.95 -21.75
CA HIS A 176 15.65 -3.76 -20.47
C HIS A 176 16.82 -4.74 -20.27
N LYS A 177 17.39 -5.25 -21.35
CA LYS A 177 18.41 -6.30 -21.29
C LYS A 177 19.61 -5.93 -20.39
N ALA A 178 19.99 -4.67 -20.35
CA ALA A 178 21.08 -4.17 -19.51
C ALA A 178 20.80 -4.34 -18.01
N ASP A 179 19.53 -4.23 -17.60
CA ASP A 179 19.11 -4.34 -16.18
C ASP A 179 19.26 -5.78 -15.65
N PHE A 180 19.34 -6.74 -16.58
CA PHE A 180 19.55 -8.17 -16.27
C PHE A 180 21.01 -8.60 -16.38
N ASN A 181 21.94 -7.62 -16.47
CA ASN A 181 23.36 -7.91 -16.47
C ASN A 181 23.94 -7.64 -15.07
N LEU A 182 24.30 -8.71 -14.36
CA LEU A 182 24.98 -8.59 -13.08
C LEU A 182 26.45 -8.21 -13.32
N ILE A 183 26.82 -7.02 -12.88
CA ILE A 183 28.20 -6.49 -13.02
C ILE A 183 29.16 -7.32 -12.16
N GLU A 184 28.67 -7.82 -11.00
CA GLU A 184 29.44 -8.61 -10.04
C GLU A 184 28.61 -9.76 -9.47
N PRO A 185 29.24 -10.77 -8.83
CA PRO A 185 28.49 -11.84 -8.17
C PRO A 185 27.62 -11.29 -7.03
N ASN A 186 26.46 -11.91 -6.83
CA ASN A 186 25.59 -11.69 -5.68
C ASN A 186 25.47 -12.96 -4.83
N TYR A 187 25.40 -12.77 -3.53
CA TYR A 187 25.27 -13.83 -2.54
C TYR A 187 23.97 -13.68 -1.80
N HIS A 188 23.06 -14.64 -1.92
CA HIS A 188 21.86 -14.69 -1.08
C HIS A 188 22.25 -15.26 0.28
N LEU A 189 22.15 -14.46 1.30
CA LEU A 189 22.59 -14.80 2.64
C LEU A 189 21.42 -14.81 3.63
N ALA A 190 21.54 -15.67 4.63
CA ALA A 190 20.78 -15.55 5.86
C ALA A 190 21.74 -15.48 7.05
N GLN A 191 21.32 -14.85 8.16
CA GLN A 191 22.15 -14.67 9.35
C GLN A 191 21.42 -14.99 10.65
N ILE A 192 22.17 -15.46 11.62
CA ILE A 192 21.79 -15.49 13.03
C ILE A 192 22.79 -14.62 13.77
N VAL A 193 22.32 -13.61 14.49
CA VAL A 193 23.17 -12.68 15.24
C VAL A 193 22.81 -12.77 16.70
N VAL A 194 23.84 -12.85 17.58
CA VAL A 194 23.71 -12.75 19.03
C VAL A 194 24.62 -11.62 19.50
N THR A 195 24.06 -10.62 20.18
CA THR A 195 24.81 -9.46 20.64
C THR A 195 25.24 -9.60 22.08
N SER A 196 26.42 -9.06 22.41
CA SER A 196 26.97 -9.02 23.79
C SER A 196 26.45 -7.82 24.58
N THR A 197 25.78 -6.86 23.92
CA THR A 197 25.23 -5.68 24.58
C THR A 197 23.72 -5.84 24.79
N PRO A 198 23.20 -5.42 25.98
CA PRO A 198 21.76 -5.43 26.21
C PRO A 198 21.04 -4.55 25.19
N LEU A 199 20.06 -5.11 24.46
CA LEU A 199 19.15 -4.33 23.63
C LEU A 199 18.04 -3.75 24.51
N PRO A 200 17.47 -2.57 24.16
CA PRO A 200 16.29 -2.07 24.84
C PRO A 200 15.16 -3.11 24.81
N PRO A 201 14.36 -3.27 25.87
CA PRO A 201 13.30 -4.29 25.97
C PRO A 201 12.30 -4.26 24.80
N GLN A 202 12.10 -3.11 24.17
CA GLN A 202 11.20 -2.91 23.04
C GLN A 202 11.72 -3.49 21.72
N GLN A 203 12.99 -3.86 21.63
CA GLN A 203 13.63 -4.45 20.44
C GLN A 203 13.86 -5.95 20.55
N VAL A 204 13.55 -6.52 21.70
CA VAL A 204 13.81 -7.93 22.01
C VAL A 204 12.56 -8.76 21.66
N GLY A 205 12.11 -8.79 20.41
CA GLY A 205 11.00 -9.64 19.99
C GLY A 205 10.93 -11.02 20.69
N ASN A 206 10.59 -12.09 20.11
CA ASN A 206 10.31 -13.42 20.67
C ASN A 206 11.53 -14.17 21.29
N LEU A 207 12.50 -13.51 21.89
CA LEU A 207 13.74 -14.12 22.41
C LEU A 207 13.58 -15.01 23.66
N GLN A 208 12.39 -15.47 24.01
CA GLN A 208 12.09 -16.47 25.06
C GLN A 208 13.08 -16.41 26.27
N ASN A 209 13.35 -15.24 26.79
CA ASN A 209 14.32 -15.02 27.92
C ASN A 209 15.78 -15.48 27.64
N SER A 210 16.17 -15.68 26.40
CA SER A 210 17.49 -16.18 26.01
C SER A 210 18.48 -15.10 25.57
N LYS A 211 18.20 -13.82 25.87
CA LYS A 211 19.11 -12.71 25.57
C LYS A 211 20.44 -12.88 26.28
N ALA A 212 21.54 -12.79 25.52
CA ALA A 212 22.88 -12.74 26.09
C ALA A 212 23.10 -11.39 26.81
N MET A 213 23.69 -11.43 28.02
CA MET A 213 23.88 -10.24 28.83
C MET A 213 25.33 -9.72 28.83
N ASN A 214 26.25 -10.48 28.26
CA ASN A 214 27.67 -10.16 28.14
C ASN A 214 28.33 -10.98 27.04
N ASP A 215 29.59 -10.72 26.75
CA ASP A 215 30.33 -11.38 25.67
C ASP A 215 30.42 -12.91 25.85
N ALA A 216 30.69 -13.39 27.05
CA ALA A 216 30.79 -14.82 27.33
C ALA A 216 29.46 -15.54 27.13
N ASP A 217 28.33 -14.89 27.46
CA ASP A 217 26.99 -15.44 27.24
C ASP A 217 26.65 -15.43 25.73
N ALA A 218 27.00 -14.35 25.04
CA ALA A 218 26.79 -14.24 23.59
C ALA A 218 27.55 -15.33 22.85
N LYS A 219 28.81 -15.54 23.22
CA LYS A 219 29.66 -16.58 22.62
C LYS A 219 29.11 -17.98 22.88
N ARG A 220 28.73 -18.29 24.10
CA ARG A 220 28.13 -19.61 24.45
C ARG A 220 26.82 -19.84 23.70
N LYS A 221 25.99 -18.80 23.60
CA LYS A 221 24.70 -18.90 22.90
C LYS A 221 24.90 -19.16 21.39
N ILE A 222 25.78 -18.41 20.76
CA ILE A 222 25.99 -18.58 19.29
C ILE A 222 26.65 -19.93 18.98
N GLU A 223 27.59 -20.41 19.81
CA GLU A 223 28.20 -21.73 19.69
C GLU A 223 27.16 -22.86 19.85
N MET A 224 26.26 -22.72 20.83
CA MET A 224 25.13 -23.65 20.98
C MET A 224 24.25 -23.68 19.73
N LEU A 225 23.95 -22.52 19.14
CA LEU A 225 23.14 -22.42 17.91
C LEU A 225 23.88 -23.02 16.74
N HIS A 226 25.19 -22.81 16.61
CA HIS A 226 26.02 -23.42 15.58
C HIS A 226 25.96 -24.96 15.65
N ASN A 227 26.13 -25.55 16.84
CA ASN A 227 26.05 -27.00 17.05
C ASN A 227 24.64 -27.55 16.67
N ARG A 228 23.58 -26.82 16.95
CA ARG A 228 22.22 -27.21 16.56
C ARG A 228 22.04 -27.19 15.05
N LEU A 229 22.60 -26.19 14.37
CA LEU A 229 22.62 -26.12 12.90
C LEU A 229 23.41 -27.27 12.27
N GLU A 230 24.59 -27.61 12.83
CA GLU A 230 25.37 -28.76 12.40
C GLU A 230 24.62 -30.09 12.62
N SER A 231 23.78 -30.15 13.65
CA SER A 231 22.91 -31.30 13.92
C SER A 231 21.70 -31.39 12.99
N GLY A 232 21.55 -30.41 12.06
CA GLY A 232 20.53 -30.42 11.02
C GLY A 232 19.23 -29.68 11.38
N GLU A 233 19.22 -28.88 12.47
CA GLU A 233 18.06 -28.04 12.78
C GLU A 233 17.88 -26.94 11.70
N ASP A 234 16.62 -26.53 11.50
CA ASP A 234 16.29 -25.53 10.49
C ASP A 234 16.83 -24.13 10.84
N PHE A 235 17.60 -23.56 9.91
CA PHE A 235 18.24 -22.26 10.08
C PHE A 235 17.22 -21.14 10.32
N GLY A 236 16.15 -21.13 9.53
CA GLY A 236 15.10 -20.10 9.62
C GLY A 236 14.38 -20.16 10.96
N ALA A 237 14.04 -21.35 11.43
CA ALA A 237 13.42 -21.54 12.75
C ALA A 237 14.33 -21.06 13.88
N LEU A 238 15.64 -21.37 13.82
CA LEU A 238 16.59 -20.87 14.81
C LEU A 238 16.77 -19.35 14.74
N ALA A 239 16.82 -18.79 13.55
CA ALA A 239 16.89 -17.33 13.38
C ALA A 239 15.67 -16.63 13.95
N MET A 240 14.46 -17.11 13.67
CA MET A 240 13.21 -16.53 14.21
C MET A 240 13.15 -16.56 15.75
N ASN A 241 13.67 -17.63 16.34
CA ASN A 241 13.56 -17.82 17.80
C ASN A 241 14.72 -17.22 18.58
N PHE A 242 15.91 -17.08 18.00
CA PHE A 242 17.13 -16.78 18.75
C PHE A 242 17.97 -15.64 18.17
N SER A 243 17.77 -15.23 16.92
CA SER A 243 18.51 -14.12 16.33
C SER A 243 18.09 -12.80 16.97
N GLU A 244 19.06 -11.98 17.30
CA GLU A 244 18.89 -10.69 17.94
C GLU A 244 18.94 -9.53 16.92
N ASN A 245 19.00 -9.83 15.61
CA ASN A 245 18.85 -8.81 14.58
C ASN A 245 17.36 -8.59 14.24
N PRO A 246 16.75 -7.46 14.63
CA PRO A 246 15.31 -7.25 14.45
C PRO A 246 14.88 -7.15 12.97
N ASN A 247 15.81 -6.81 12.07
CA ASN A 247 15.51 -6.62 10.65
C ASN A 247 15.38 -7.94 9.90
N THR A 248 16.04 -9.00 10.38
CA THR A 248 16.08 -10.29 9.68
C THR A 248 15.50 -11.45 10.48
N ALA A 249 15.49 -11.36 11.82
CA ALA A 249 15.02 -12.44 12.69
C ALA A 249 13.61 -12.92 12.33
N GLY A 250 12.65 -12.00 12.14
CA GLY A 250 11.26 -12.31 11.81
C GLY A 250 11.06 -12.97 10.43
N ASN A 251 12.07 -12.89 9.56
CA ASN A 251 12.08 -13.51 8.23
C ASN A 251 13.10 -14.67 8.15
N GLY A 252 13.27 -15.43 9.22
CA GLY A 252 14.18 -16.58 9.24
C GLY A 252 15.66 -16.24 9.04
N GLY A 253 16.06 -15.01 9.34
CA GLY A 253 17.42 -14.52 9.16
C GLY A 253 17.75 -14.02 7.74
N ASP A 254 16.81 -14.08 6.80
CA ASP A 254 17.03 -13.74 5.38
C ASP A 254 17.49 -12.28 5.22
N MET A 255 18.63 -12.09 4.57
CA MET A 255 19.23 -10.80 4.22
C MET A 255 18.98 -10.42 2.75
N GLY A 256 18.43 -11.33 1.95
CA GLY A 256 18.35 -11.20 0.50
C GLY A 256 19.72 -11.31 -0.18
N PHE A 257 19.81 -10.75 -1.38
CA PHE A 257 21.05 -10.74 -2.15
C PHE A 257 21.95 -9.58 -1.75
N VAL A 258 23.21 -9.88 -1.44
CA VAL A 258 24.28 -8.94 -1.13
C VAL A 258 25.30 -9.01 -2.24
N SER A 259 25.69 -7.86 -2.81
CA SER A 259 26.69 -7.83 -3.87
C SER A 259 28.10 -8.15 -3.34
N GLU A 260 28.98 -8.64 -4.21
CA GLU A 260 30.36 -8.94 -3.82
C GLU A 260 31.09 -7.72 -3.25
N SER A 261 30.87 -6.55 -3.86
CA SER A 261 31.48 -5.29 -3.39
C SER A 261 31.01 -4.89 -1.99
N GLN A 262 29.70 -5.07 -1.70
CA GLN A 262 29.15 -4.86 -0.35
C GLN A 262 29.75 -5.86 0.66
N LEU A 263 29.81 -7.14 0.26
CA LEU A 263 30.32 -8.19 1.15
C LEU A 263 31.83 -8.02 1.44
N ARG A 264 32.60 -7.48 0.50
CA ARG A 264 34.02 -7.13 0.67
C ARG A 264 34.24 -6.00 1.68
N GLY A 265 33.19 -5.24 2.05
CA GLY A 265 33.23 -4.26 3.13
C GLY A 265 33.52 -4.89 4.51
N ASP A 266 33.21 -6.20 4.66
CA ASP A 266 33.63 -7.03 5.80
C ASP A 266 34.51 -8.19 5.28
N PRO A 267 35.84 -8.05 5.32
CA PRO A 267 36.77 -9.05 4.78
C PRO A 267 36.66 -10.44 5.45
N GLU A 268 36.30 -10.47 6.72
CA GLU A 268 36.16 -11.71 7.48
C GLU A 268 34.93 -12.48 7.02
N VAL A 269 33.78 -11.80 6.93
CA VAL A 269 32.54 -12.38 6.39
C VAL A 269 32.71 -12.78 4.92
N TYR A 270 33.32 -11.91 4.10
CA TYR A 270 33.59 -12.24 2.70
C TYR A 270 34.46 -13.49 2.54
N GLY A 271 35.56 -13.58 3.34
CA GLY A 271 36.48 -14.73 3.30
C GLY A 271 35.82 -16.03 3.77
N ALA A 272 34.90 -15.97 4.71
CA ALA A 272 34.14 -17.12 5.22
C ALA A 272 33.07 -17.56 4.22
N VAL A 273 32.21 -16.63 3.77
CA VAL A 273 31.10 -16.88 2.85
C VAL A 273 31.60 -17.34 1.47
N GLY A 274 32.73 -16.78 0.99
CA GLY A 274 33.31 -17.11 -0.30
C GLY A 274 33.71 -18.58 -0.45
N LYS A 275 33.93 -19.30 0.65
CA LYS A 275 34.29 -20.72 0.68
C LYS A 275 33.07 -21.66 0.69
N LEU A 276 31.88 -21.11 0.98
CA LEU A 276 30.67 -21.92 1.13
C LEU A 276 30.08 -22.34 -0.23
N LYS A 277 29.41 -23.48 -0.22
CA LYS A 277 28.45 -23.87 -1.25
C LYS A 277 27.03 -23.51 -0.78
N PRO A 278 26.07 -23.29 -1.72
CA PRO A 278 24.68 -23.09 -1.35
C PRO A 278 24.18 -24.17 -0.35
N GLY A 279 23.53 -23.71 0.70
CA GLY A 279 23.04 -24.54 1.80
C GLY A 279 24.00 -24.63 3.01
N GLN A 280 25.27 -24.32 2.87
CA GLN A 280 26.26 -24.37 3.95
C GLN A 280 26.25 -23.11 4.83
N ILE A 281 26.77 -23.26 6.05
CA ILE A 281 26.90 -22.19 7.05
C ILE A 281 28.38 -21.86 7.30
N THR A 282 28.64 -20.66 7.81
CA THR A 282 29.97 -20.29 8.31
C THR A 282 30.20 -20.84 9.71
N GLU A 283 31.46 -20.90 10.11
CA GLU A 283 31.81 -20.87 11.54
C GLU A 283 31.25 -19.60 12.21
N VAL A 284 31.31 -19.57 13.54
CA VAL A 284 30.96 -18.40 14.34
C VAL A 284 31.93 -17.27 14.03
N LEU A 285 31.40 -16.13 13.53
CA LEU A 285 32.18 -14.95 13.22
C LEU A 285 31.89 -13.82 14.25
N PRO A 286 32.91 -13.06 14.67
CA PRO A 286 32.69 -11.88 15.50
C PRO A 286 32.03 -10.74 14.72
N VAL A 287 31.15 -9.99 15.36
CA VAL A 287 30.53 -8.79 14.80
C VAL A 287 31.12 -7.57 15.49
N PHE A 288 31.62 -6.61 14.72
CA PHE A 288 32.22 -5.38 15.23
C PHE A 288 31.33 -4.17 14.99
N ALA A 289 31.30 -3.22 15.93
CA ALA A 289 30.54 -1.98 15.79
C ALA A 289 31.12 -1.05 14.70
N ALA A 290 32.43 -1.17 14.44
CA ALA A 290 33.13 -0.43 13.40
C ALA A 290 34.35 -1.24 12.93
N PRO A 291 34.87 -1.02 11.70
CA PRO A 291 35.97 -1.79 11.11
C PRO A 291 37.28 -1.82 11.95
N ASN A 292 37.47 -0.83 12.83
CA ASN A 292 38.66 -0.71 13.66
C ASN A 292 38.40 -1.03 15.13
N SER A 293 37.22 -1.57 15.49
CA SER A 293 36.92 -1.97 16.86
C SER A 293 37.74 -3.19 17.24
N LYS A 294 38.32 -3.16 18.44
CA LYS A 294 39.11 -4.29 18.98
C LYS A 294 38.26 -5.33 19.72
N GLN A 295 37.05 -4.93 20.09
CA GLN A 295 36.15 -5.82 20.84
C GLN A 295 34.89 -6.06 20.00
N PRO A 296 34.46 -7.32 19.87
CA PRO A 296 33.21 -7.63 19.18
C PRO A 296 32.03 -7.15 20.02
N VAL A 297 30.98 -6.69 19.33
CA VAL A 297 29.69 -6.35 19.94
C VAL A 297 28.71 -7.54 19.90
N GLY A 298 29.10 -8.63 19.28
CA GLY A 298 28.34 -9.86 19.18
C GLY A 298 29.01 -10.87 18.26
N TYR A 299 28.24 -11.88 17.88
CA TYR A 299 28.68 -12.98 17.05
C TYR A 299 27.56 -13.29 16.03
N ALA A 300 27.97 -13.79 14.87
CA ALA A 300 27.04 -14.17 13.80
C ALA A 300 27.42 -15.51 13.16
N ILE A 301 26.41 -16.19 12.64
CA ILE A 301 26.53 -17.32 11.72
C ILE A 301 25.81 -16.91 10.44
N TYR A 302 26.48 -17.07 9.30
CA TYR A 302 25.90 -16.83 8.00
C TYR A 302 25.63 -18.13 7.29
N LYS A 303 24.51 -18.20 6.56
CA LYS A 303 24.18 -19.28 5.63
C LYS A 303 24.22 -18.73 4.23
N LEU A 304 24.95 -19.39 3.34
CA LEU A 304 24.84 -19.12 1.91
C LEU A 304 23.61 -19.86 1.39
N VAL A 305 22.55 -19.11 1.05
CA VAL A 305 21.30 -19.66 0.50
C VAL A 305 21.47 -19.95 -1.00
N ASP A 306 21.99 -18.97 -1.75
CA ASP A 306 22.27 -19.08 -3.18
C ASP A 306 23.44 -18.16 -3.59
N ARG A 307 24.03 -18.40 -4.75
CA ARG A 307 25.07 -17.56 -5.32
C ARG A 307 24.81 -17.31 -6.78
N GLU A 308 24.72 -16.06 -7.14
CA GLU A 308 24.56 -15.62 -8.51
C GLU A 308 25.89 -15.14 -9.07
N VAL A 309 26.33 -15.74 -10.18
CA VAL A 309 27.55 -15.31 -10.86
C VAL A 309 27.32 -14.04 -11.66
N ALA A 310 28.37 -13.22 -11.84
CA ALA A 310 28.32 -12.07 -12.73
C ALA A 310 28.00 -12.50 -14.18
N GLY A 311 27.39 -11.59 -14.93
CA GLY A 311 27.06 -11.78 -16.34
C GLY A 311 25.59 -11.57 -16.67
N GLN A 312 25.29 -11.72 -17.96
CA GLN A 312 23.94 -11.53 -18.50
C GLN A 312 23.02 -12.69 -18.09
N ARG A 313 21.98 -12.38 -17.34
CA ARG A 313 20.89 -13.31 -17.06
C ARG A 313 20.05 -13.49 -18.30
N GLN A 314 19.78 -14.73 -18.63
CA GLN A 314 19.04 -15.06 -19.84
C GLN A 314 17.53 -15.05 -19.58
N LEU A 315 16.76 -14.71 -20.60
CA LEU A 315 15.28 -14.77 -20.56
C LEU A 315 14.76 -16.18 -20.19
N GLY A 316 15.51 -17.24 -20.49
CA GLY A 316 15.15 -18.62 -20.12
C GLY A 316 15.26 -18.91 -18.61
N ASP A 317 15.86 -18.05 -17.80
CA ASP A 317 15.89 -18.22 -16.34
C ASP A 317 14.49 -17.97 -15.77
N PRO A 318 13.89 -18.94 -15.06
CA PRO A 318 12.56 -18.80 -14.46
C PRO A 318 12.47 -17.60 -13.50
N ARG A 319 13.56 -17.25 -12.80
CA ARG A 319 13.61 -16.11 -11.88
C ARG A 319 13.49 -14.79 -12.63
N VAL A 320 14.16 -14.68 -13.78
CA VAL A 320 14.06 -13.50 -14.67
C VAL A 320 12.62 -13.36 -15.18
N GLN A 321 12.05 -14.46 -15.69
CA GLN A 321 10.66 -14.45 -16.16
C GLN A 321 9.67 -14.07 -15.07
N GLN A 322 9.83 -14.61 -13.87
CA GLN A 322 8.95 -14.30 -12.72
C GLN A 322 9.09 -12.84 -12.29
N ALA A 323 10.32 -12.32 -12.19
CA ALA A 323 10.56 -10.93 -11.84
C ALA A 323 9.94 -9.97 -12.86
N ILE A 324 10.13 -10.23 -14.16
CA ILE A 324 9.52 -9.44 -15.23
C ILE A 324 7.99 -9.54 -15.17
N ARG A 325 7.44 -10.74 -15.00
CA ARG A 325 5.99 -10.93 -14.90
C ARG A 325 5.39 -10.15 -13.75
N GLN A 326 6.06 -10.13 -12.59
CA GLN A 326 5.62 -9.35 -11.44
C GLN A 326 5.69 -7.85 -11.73
N THR A 327 6.83 -7.36 -12.24
CA THR A 327 7.01 -5.94 -12.61
C THR A 327 5.95 -5.45 -13.59
N LEU A 328 5.68 -6.23 -14.64
CA LEU A 328 4.66 -5.91 -15.64
C LEU A 328 3.26 -5.93 -15.04
N ARG A 329 2.97 -6.90 -14.16
CA ARG A 329 1.69 -7.00 -13.47
C ARG A 329 1.45 -5.77 -12.59
N ASP A 330 2.43 -5.41 -11.75
CA ASP A 330 2.34 -4.28 -10.83
C ASP A 330 2.18 -2.96 -11.58
N SER A 331 2.98 -2.76 -12.64
CA SER A 331 2.89 -1.57 -13.49
C SER A 331 1.52 -1.46 -14.19
N ARG A 332 1.02 -2.59 -14.73
CA ARG A 332 -0.30 -2.63 -15.39
C ARG A 332 -1.43 -2.42 -14.40
N GLU A 333 -1.32 -2.99 -13.20
CA GLU A 333 -2.28 -2.80 -12.12
C GLU A 333 -2.35 -1.33 -11.70
N GLN A 334 -1.21 -0.69 -11.47
CA GLN A 334 -1.15 0.72 -11.10
C GLN A 334 -1.74 1.62 -12.19
N LEU A 335 -1.39 1.37 -13.46
CA LEU A 335 -1.96 2.11 -14.60
C LEU A 335 -3.48 1.98 -14.65
N LEU A 336 -3.99 0.76 -14.54
CA LEU A 336 -5.42 0.50 -14.62
C LEU A 336 -6.18 1.04 -13.41
N LYS A 337 -5.59 1.00 -12.19
CA LYS A 337 -6.17 1.64 -10.99
C LYS A 337 -6.31 3.15 -11.20
N ASN A 338 -5.28 3.81 -11.67
CA ASN A 338 -5.32 5.25 -11.94
C ASN A 338 -6.39 5.58 -13.00
N ALA A 339 -6.40 4.85 -14.12
CA ALA A 339 -7.39 5.06 -15.18
C ALA A 339 -8.83 4.78 -14.70
N PHE A 340 -9.01 3.75 -13.87
CA PHE A 340 -10.31 3.41 -13.32
C PHE A 340 -10.82 4.48 -12.34
N LEU A 341 -9.97 5.01 -11.47
CA LEU A 341 -10.32 6.11 -10.56
C LEU A 341 -10.69 7.38 -11.33
N GLU A 342 -9.92 7.77 -12.34
CA GLU A 342 -10.27 8.91 -13.20
C GLU A 342 -11.64 8.71 -13.88
N MET A 343 -11.87 7.53 -14.45
CA MET A 343 -13.16 7.19 -15.05
C MET A 343 -14.32 7.27 -14.04
N LEU A 344 -14.10 6.88 -12.78
CA LEU A 344 -15.11 6.98 -11.73
C LEU A 344 -15.35 8.43 -11.31
N ARG A 345 -14.30 9.24 -11.21
CA ARG A 345 -14.40 10.69 -10.90
C ARG A 345 -15.19 11.43 -11.97
N ASP A 346 -14.91 11.19 -13.24
CA ASP A 346 -15.59 11.81 -14.37
C ASP A 346 -17.11 11.52 -14.38
N ARG A 347 -17.52 10.38 -13.83
CA ARG A 347 -18.93 9.97 -13.76
C ARG A 347 -19.63 10.41 -12.49
N ALA A 348 -18.88 10.79 -11.47
CA ALA A 348 -19.41 11.19 -10.18
C ALA A 348 -19.85 12.67 -10.22
N ARG A 349 -21.01 12.97 -9.63
CA ARG A 349 -21.39 14.34 -9.33
C ARG A 349 -20.79 14.74 -7.98
N VAL A 350 -19.72 15.54 -8.04
CA VAL A 350 -19.03 16.04 -6.85
C VAL A 350 -19.32 17.54 -6.71
N GLU A 351 -19.74 17.96 -5.49
CA GLU A 351 -19.85 19.36 -5.10
C GLU A 351 -18.91 19.57 -3.91
N ASN A 352 -17.89 20.43 -4.06
CA ASN A 352 -16.86 20.64 -3.05
C ASN A 352 -16.99 22.04 -2.44
N TYR A 353 -17.78 22.15 -1.39
CA TYR A 353 -18.08 23.43 -0.72
C TYR A 353 -16.89 24.01 0.04
N TYR A 354 -16.01 23.14 0.57
CA TYR A 354 -14.81 23.59 1.26
C TYR A 354 -13.78 24.23 0.31
N ALA A 355 -13.64 23.70 -0.89
CA ALA A 355 -12.79 24.32 -1.92
C ALA A 355 -13.33 25.71 -2.30
N ASP A 356 -14.64 25.86 -2.44
CA ASP A 356 -15.29 27.14 -2.69
C ASP A 356 -15.08 28.14 -1.53
N GLU A 357 -15.17 27.67 -0.28
CA GLU A 357 -14.91 28.45 0.91
C GLU A 357 -13.45 28.96 0.95
N VAL A 358 -12.48 28.07 0.73
CA VAL A 358 -11.05 28.41 0.70
C VAL A 358 -10.74 29.39 -0.43
N PHE A 359 -11.30 29.18 -1.63
CA PHE A 359 -11.09 30.07 -2.77
C PHE A 359 -11.62 31.48 -2.52
N LYS A 360 -12.83 31.62 -1.96
CA LYS A 360 -13.43 32.90 -1.62
C LYS A 360 -12.65 33.65 -0.53
N ASN A 361 -12.16 32.91 0.48
CA ASN A 361 -11.43 33.51 1.60
C ASN A 361 -9.97 33.82 1.26
N GLY A 362 -9.37 33.09 0.33
CA GLY A 362 -7.99 33.29 -0.11
C GLY A 362 -7.83 34.38 -1.17
N ALA A 363 -8.91 34.82 -1.77
CA ALA A 363 -8.94 35.90 -2.77
C ALA A 363 -9.07 37.31 -2.14
N GLN A 364 -9.24 37.39 -0.81
CA GLN A 364 -9.26 38.65 -0.02
C GLN A 364 -7.90 38.88 0.63
#